data_7ce7e49874d02064462c64a1d7025ef8
#
_entry.id   7ce7e49874d02064462c64a1d7025ef8
#
_cell.length_a   1.000
_cell.length_b   1.000
_cell.length_c   1.000
_cell.angle_alpha   90.00
_cell.angle_beta   90.00
_cell.angle_gamma   90.00
#
_symmetry.space_group_name_H-M   'P 1'
#
loop_
_entity.id
_entity.type
_entity.pdbx_description
1 polymer ?
#
loop_
_entity_poly.entity_id
_entity_poly.type
_entity_poly.pdbx_seq_one_letter_code
_entity_poly.pdbx_strand_id
1 'polypeptide(L)'
;RKEPVTAGLILLNILVFLIVEFTGSSQNTMHMLDCGAAFTPMIIQGGEYYRLFTCMFLHFGIEHLLNNMLVLFVLGSRLEQVIGKIKFLLIYLIGGVLGNVISLLIELRTQDFAVSAGASGAVFAVMGAMIYIVIRNKDGWVICL
;
A
#
# COMPACT_ATOMS: atom_id res chain seq x y z
N ARG A 1 3.69 15.56 -16.92
CA ARG A 1 3.39 15.43 -15.51
C ARG A 1 4.68 15.11 -14.74
N LYS A 2 4.88 15.74 -13.59
CA LYS A 2 6.12 15.61 -12.81
C LYS A 2 6.16 14.31 -11.98
N GLU A 3 5.00 13.73 -11.67
CA GLU A 3 4.85 12.56 -10.80
C GLU A 3 3.95 11.47 -11.44
N PRO A 4 4.40 10.85 -12.54
CA PRO A 4 3.59 9.87 -13.26
C PRO A 4 3.41 8.55 -12.50
N VAL A 5 4.35 8.16 -11.65
CA VAL A 5 4.25 6.90 -10.88
C VAL A 5 3.20 7.03 -9.79
N THR A 6 3.19 8.13 -9.04
CA THR A 6 2.15 8.42 -8.05
C THR A 6 0.77 8.41 -8.69
N ALA A 7 0.62 9.11 -9.83
CA ALA A 7 -0.64 9.13 -10.56
C ALA A 7 -1.07 7.75 -11.06
N GLY A 8 -0.13 6.98 -11.60
CA GLY A 8 -0.37 5.61 -12.06
C GLY A 8 -0.79 4.67 -10.94
N LEU A 9 -0.15 4.76 -9.77
CA LEU A 9 -0.51 3.96 -8.60
C LEU A 9 -1.90 4.32 -8.07
N ILE A 10 -2.24 5.60 -7.99
CA ILE A 10 -3.58 6.03 -7.59
C ILE A 10 -4.62 5.50 -8.56
N LEU A 11 -4.40 5.66 -9.86
CA LEU A 11 -5.31 5.15 -10.88
C LEU A 11 -5.48 3.64 -10.79
N LEU A 12 -4.39 2.89 -10.62
CA LEU A 12 -4.41 1.43 -10.49
C LEU A 12 -5.23 0.99 -9.27
N ASN A 13 -5.02 1.62 -8.11
CA ASN A 13 -5.80 1.30 -6.91
C ASN A 13 -7.29 1.60 -7.09
N ILE A 14 -7.63 2.72 -7.74
CA ILE A 14 -9.02 3.07 -8.03
C ILE A 14 -9.65 2.06 -8.99
N LEU A 15 -8.95 1.68 -10.07
CA LEU A 15 -9.45 0.69 -11.03
C LEU A 15 -9.67 -0.68 -10.38
N VAL A 16 -8.74 -1.15 -9.57
CA VAL A 16 -8.90 -2.41 -8.83
C VAL A 16 -10.09 -2.32 -7.88
N PHE A 17 -10.26 -1.21 -7.17
CA PHE A 17 -11.40 -1.00 -6.28
C PHE A 17 -12.73 -1.08 -7.05
N LEU A 18 -12.83 -0.42 -8.20
CA LEU A 18 -14.03 -0.47 -9.03
C LEU A 18 -14.34 -1.89 -9.52
N ILE A 19 -13.33 -2.64 -9.95
CA ILE A 19 -13.50 -4.04 -10.38
C ILE A 19 -14.02 -4.88 -9.22
N VAL A 20 -13.44 -4.76 -8.03
CA VAL A 20 -13.88 -5.47 -6.82
C VAL A 20 -15.33 -5.13 -6.48
N GLU A 21 -15.67 -3.84 -6.52
CA GLU A 21 -17.02 -3.37 -6.20
C GLU A 21 -18.08 -3.85 -7.21
N PHE A 22 -17.74 -3.86 -8.50
CA PHE A 22 -18.64 -4.33 -9.56
C PHE A 22 -18.80 -5.85 -9.61
N THR A 23 -17.82 -6.63 -9.16
CA THR A 23 -17.86 -8.10 -9.15
C THR A 23 -18.40 -8.67 -7.84
N GLY A 24 -18.52 -7.86 -6.82
CA GLY A 24 -19.01 -8.23 -5.50
C GLY A 24 -19.07 -7.00 -4.62
N SER A 25 -18.63 -7.10 -3.37
CA SER A 25 -18.53 -5.94 -2.48
C SER A 25 -17.13 -5.87 -1.87
N SER A 26 -16.55 -4.67 -1.84
CA SER A 26 -15.29 -4.40 -1.16
C SER A 26 -15.37 -4.53 0.37
N GLN A 27 -16.58 -4.70 0.90
CA GLN A 27 -16.83 -4.95 2.34
C GLN A 27 -17.11 -6.42 2.64
N ASN A 28 -17.26 -7.27 1.62
CA ASN A 28 -17.43 -8.69 1.79
C ASN A 28 -16.08 -9.39 1.92
N THR A 29 -15.81 -9.94 3.10
CA THR A 29 -14.54 -10.58 3.42
C THR A 29 -14.21 -11.75 2.48
N MET A 30 -15.18 -12.61 2.16
CA MET A 30 -14.96 -13.75 1.26
C MET A 30 -14.63 -13.30 -0.16
N HIS A 31 -15.34 -12.29 -0.66
CA HIS A 31 -15.06 -11.71 -1.98
C HIS A 31 -13.66 -11.07 -2.02
N MET A 32 -13.28 -10.39 -0.96
CA MET A 32 -11.93 -9.80 -0.84
C MET A 32 -10.84 -10.87 -0.82
N LEU A 33 -11.08 -12.01 -0.16
CA LEU A 33 -10.15 -13.15 -0.19
C LEU A 33 -10.02 -13.73 -1.60
N ASP A 34 -11.13 -13.88 -2.32
CA ASP A 34 -11.14 -14.34 -3.70
C ASP A 34 -10.38 -13.39 -4.62
N CYS A 35 -10.40 -12.10 -4.32
CA CYS A 35 -9.66 -11.05 -5.07
C CYS A 35 -8.19 -10.95 -4.70
N GLY A 36 -7.72 -11.62 -3.65
CA GLY A 36 -6.30 -11.64 -3.27
C GLY A 36 -5.93 -10.92 -1.98
N ALA A 37 -6.90 -10.68 -1.09
CA ALA A 37 -6.62 -10.15 0.25
C ALA A 37 -5.72 -11.09 1.06
N ALA A 38 -4.96 -10.54 2.00
CA ALA A 38 -4.05 -11.31 2.82
C ALA A 38 -4.79 -12.00 3.97
N PHE A 39 -4.46 -13.27 4.18
CA PHE A 39 -4.91 -14.07 5.31
C PHE A 39 -3.81 -15.06 5.64
N THR A 40 -3.20 -14.93 6.80
CA THR A 40 -1.99 -15.66 7.19
C THR A 40 -2.10 -17.18 7.04
N PRO A 41 -3.20 -17.85 7.47
CA PRO A 41 -3.34 -19.30 7.24
C PRO A 41 -3.30 -19.70 5.76
N MET A 42 -3.91 -18.94 4.87
CA MET A 42 -3.87 -19.21 3.42
C MET A 42 -2.48 -19.00 2.82
N ILE A 43 -1.74 -18.04 3.34
CA ILE A 43 -0.37 -17.76 2.90
C ILE A 43 0.58 -18.88 3.33
N ILE A 44 0.58 -19.25 4.60
CA ILE A 44 1.54 -20.19 5.18
C ILE A 44 1.15 -21.65 4.89
N GLN A 45 -0.09 -22.05 5.14
CA GLN A 45 -0.56 -23.42 4.94
C GLN A 45 -0.92 -23.70 3.47
N GLY A 46 -1.52 -22.71 2.81
CA GLY A 46 -1.92 -22.81 1.40
C GLY A 46 -0.80 -22.50 0.40
N GLY A 47 0.32 -21.94 0.84
CA GLY A 47 1.41 -21.52 -0.05
C GLY A 47 1.06 -20.33 -0.94
N GLU A 48 0.05 -19.55 -0.59
CA GLU A 48 -0.45 -18.44 -1.42
C GLU A 48 0.30 -17.13 -1.14
N TYR A 49 1.63 -17.15 -1.32
CA TYR A 49 2.51 -16.00 -1.04
C TYR A 49 2.22 -14.76 -1.88
N TYR A 50 1.59 -14.89 -3.05
CA TYR A 50 1.19 -13.77 -3.90
C TYR A 50 0.27 -12.78 -3.16
N ARG A 51 -0.45 -13.22 -2.14
CA ARG A 51 -1.33 -12.38 -1.33
C ARG A 51 -0.60 -11.27 -0.58
N LEU A 52 0.69 -11.44 -0.31
CA LEU A 52 1.53 -10.40 0.27
C LEU A 52 1.69 -9.19 -0.65
N PHE A 53 1.58 -9.41 -1.96
CA PHE A 53 1.64 -8.38 -2.98
C PHE A 53 0.24 -7.89 -3.39
N THR A 54 -0.66 -8.80 -3.73
CA THR A 54 -1.99 -8.43 -4.25
C THR A 54 -2.84 -7.66 -3.25
N CYS A 55 -2.72 -7.95 -1.96
CA CYS A 55 -3.49 -7.24 -0.93
C CYS A 55 -3.18 -5.74 -0.86
N MET A 56 -2.02 -5.31 -1.36
CA MET A 56 -1.63 -3.90 -1.37
C MET A 56 -2.54 -3.02 -2.24
N PHE A 57 -3.22 -3.62 -3.21
CA PHE A 57 -4.06 -2.91 -4.18
C PHE A 57 -5.55 -3.03 -3.88
N LEU A 58 -5.91 -3.79 -2.86
CA LEU A 58 -7.29 -3.99 -2.41
C LEU A 58 -7.61 -3.08 -1.21
N HIS A 59 -8.85 -2.62 -1.12
CA HIS A 59 -9.30 -1.77 -0.01
C HIS A 59 -10.68 -2.18 0.46
N PHE A 60 -10.85 -2.28 1.78
CA PHE A 60 -12.12 -2.51 2.43
C PHE A 60 -12.93 -1.22 2.50
N GLY A 61 -13.83 -1.02 1.53
CA GLY A 61 -14.70 0.15 1.46
C GLY A 61 -14.03 1.41 0.92
N ILE A 62 -14.88 2.37 0.54
CA ILE A 62 -14.44 3.60 -0.13
C ILE A 62 -13.62 4.52 0.78
N GLU A 63 -13.92 4.59 2.07
CA GLU A 63 -13.20 5.45 3.01
C GLU A 63 -11.75 5.02 3.15
N HIS A 64 -11.50 3.70 3.23
CA HIS A 64 -10.14 3.16 3.30
C HIS A 64 -9.34 3.52 2.03
N LEU A 65 -9.96 3.36 0.85
CA LEU A 65 -9.34 3.77 -0.40
C LEU A 65 -9.03 5.27 -0.42
N LEU A 66 -10.01 6.12 -0.10
CA LEU A 66 -9.84 7.57 -0.17
C LEU A 66 -8.75 8.07 0.77
N ASN A 67 -8.69 7.56 2.01
CA ASN A 67 -7.67 7.94 2.97
C ASN A 67 -6.26 7.58 2.47
N ASN A 68 -6.07 6.36 1.97
CA ASN A 68 -4.79 5.95 1.41
C ASN A 68 -4.39 6.77 0.17
N MET A 69 -5.34 7.01 -0.73
CA MET A 69 -5.07 7.76 -1.97
C MET A 69 -4.78 9.24 -1.69
N LEU A 70 -5.43 9.84 -0.69
CA LEU A 70 -5.14 11.21 -0.29
C LEU A 70 -3.70 11.37 0.21
N VAL A 71 -3.28 10.49 1.13
CA VAL A 71 -1.91 10.51 1.65
C VAL A 71 -0.90 10.21 0.56
N LEU A 72 -1.18 9.22 -0.29
CA LEU A 72 -0.33 8.89 -1.43
C LEU A 72 -0.20 10.07 -2.40
N PHE A 73 -1.29 10.78 -2.68
CA PHE A 73 -1.25 11.96 -3.54
C PHE A 73 -0.35 13.05 -2.96
N VAL A 74 -0.53 13.38 -1.68
CA VAL A 74 0.20 14.48 -1.04
C VAL A 74 1.68 14.13 -0.86
N LEU A 75 1.97 13.01 -0.21
CA LEU A 75 3.34 12.63 0.15
C LEU A 75 4.07 11.93 -1.01
N GLY A 76 3.37 11.06 -1.73
CA GLY A 76 3.94 10.33 -2.85
C GLY A 76 4.38 11.26 -3.99
N SER A 77 3.55 12.25 -4.34
CA SER A 77 3.91 13.22 -5.37
C SER A 77 5.19 13.99 -5.01
N ARG A 78 5.33 14.39 -3.76
CA ARG A 78 6.52 15.10 -3.30
C ARG A 78 7.74 14.18 -3.26
N LEU A 79 7.59 12.98 -2.74
CA LEU A 79 8.68 12.01 -2.67
C LEU A 79 9.18 11.65 -4.08
N GLU A 80 8.26 11.36 -5.01
CA GLU A 80 8.61 11.03 -6.39
C GLU A 80 9.43 12.15 -7.06
N GLN A 81 9.05 13.42 -6.81
CA GLN A 81 9.79 14.57 -7.34
C GLN A 81 11.21 14.67 -6.77
N VAL A 82 11.40 14.31 -5.51
CA VAL A 82 12.69 14.43 -4.81
C VAL A 82 13.64 13.30 -5.16
N ILE A 83 13.17 12.05 -5.13
CA ILE A 83 14.04 10.87 -5.28
C ILE A 83 13.97 10.23 -6.68
N GLY A 84 13.01 10.63 -7.49
CA GLY A 84 12.78 10.09 -8.83
C GLY A 84 11.87 8.87 -8.86
N LYS A 85 11.39 8.57 -10.06
CA LYS A 85 10.33 7.59 -10.35
C LYS A 85 10.68 6.17 -9.88
N ILE A 86 11.88 5.71 -10.20
CA ILE A 86 12.30 4.31 -9.94
C ILE A 86 12.45 4.06 -8.45
N LYS A 87 13.16 4.96 -7.75
CA LYS A 87 13.35 4.84 -6.31
C LYS A 87 12.03 4.91 -5.56
N PHE A 88 11.15 5.82 -5.97
CA PHE A 88 9.81 5.95 -5.39
C PHE A 88 9.01 4.66 -5.57
N LEU A 89 8.96 4.11 -6.78
CA LEU A 89 8.24 2.86 -7.05
C LEU A 89 8.78 1.69 -6.23
N LEU A 90 10.10 1.58 -6.11
CA LEU A 90 10.74 0.53 -5.29
C LEU A 90 10.39 0.68 -3.81
N ILE A 91 10.41 1.90 -3.27
CA ILE A 91 10.00 2.16 -1.88
C ILE A 91 8.54 1.75 -1.66
N TYR A 92 7.66 2.11 -2.58
CA TYR A 92 6.25 1.76 -2.50
C TYR A 92 6.03 0.24 -2.50
N LEU A 93 6.57 -0.46 -3.50
CA LEU A 93 6.35 -1.90 -3.66
C LEU A 93 7.06 -2.73 -2.60
N ILE A 94 8.33 -2.48 -2.36
CA ILE A 94 9.13 -3.23 -1.37
C ILE A 94 8.63 -2.91 0.04
N GLY A 95 8.38 -1.63 0.33
CA GLY A 95 7.85 -1.21 1.63
C GLY A 95 6.49 -1.83 1.94
N GLY A 96 5.60 -1.90 0.96
CA GLY A 96 4.31 -2.54 1.10
C GLY A 96 4.41 -4.04 1.37
N VAL A 97 5.21 -4.76 0.60
CA VAL A 97 5.43 -6.21 0.80
C VAL A 97 6.09 -6.48 2.15
N LEU A 98 7.13 -5.74 2.51
CA LEU A 98 7.80 -5.90 3.82
C LEU A 98 6.85 -5.60 4.98
N GLY A 99 6.00 -4.59 4.87
CA GLY A 99 4.97 -4.31 5.87
C GLY A 99 4.02 -5.49 6.05
N ASN A 100 3.59 -6.11 4.96
CA ASN A 100 2.75 -7.30 5.00
C ASN A 100 3.47 -8.53 5.58
N VAL A 101 4.77 -8.70 5.31
CA VAL A 101 5.59 -9.76 5.92
C VAL A 101 5.69 -9.56 7.44
N ILE A 102 5.91 -8.33 7.89
CA ILE A 102 5.97 -8.01 9.32
C ILE A 102 4.62 -8.31 9.99
N SER A 103 3.52 -7.91 9.38
CA SER A 103 2.17 -8.22 9.88
C SER A 103 1.95 -9.73 9.99
N LEU A 104 2.34 -10.49 8.97
CA LEU A 104 2.27 -11.94 8.96
C LEU A 104 3.06 -12.56 10.13
N LEU A 105 4.29 -12.08 10.37
CA LEU A 105 5.12 -12.57 11.48
C LEU A 105 4.51 -12.25 12.85
N ILE A 106 3.89 -11.07 12.99
CA ILE A 106 3.17 -10.69 14.21
C ILE A 106 1.97 -11.62 14.43
N GLU A 107 1.16 -11.84 13.40
CA GLU A 107 0.00 -12.72 13.47
C GLU A 107 0.38 -14.18 13.80
N LEU A 108 1.49 -14.67 13.25
CA LEU A 108 2.02 -15.99 13.59
C LEU A 108 2.43 -16.08 15.08
N ARG A 109 2.88 -14.99 15.65
CA ARG A 109 3.24 -14.92 17.07
C ARG A 109 2.02 -14.84 17.99
N THR A 110 1.08 -14.00 17.64
CA THR A 110 -0.11 -13.72 18.46
C THR A 110 -1.21 -14.76 18.26
N GLN A 111 -1.18 -15.51 17.16
CA GLN A 111 -2.24 -16.42 16.73
C GLN A 111 -3.59 -15.72 16.52
N ASP A 112 -3.57 -14.41 16.29
CA ASP A 112 -4.74 -13.60 16.01
C ASP A 112 -4.74 -13.26 14.51
N PHE A 113 -5.52 -14.00 13.74
CA PHE A 113 -5.54 -13.92 12.28
C PHE A 113 -6.72 -13.08 11.79
N ALA A 114 -6.42 -12.09 10.95
CA ALA A 114 -7.42 -11.25 10.32
C ALA A 114 -7.19 -11.20 8.80
N VAL A 115 -8.27 -11.04 8.05
CA VAL A 115 -8.19 -10.71 6.63
C VAL A 115 -7.76 -9.26 6.50
N SER A 116 -6.69 -9.00 5.77
CA SER A 116 -6.15 -7.66 5.60
C SER A 116 -5.94 -7.29 4.13
N ALA A 117 -6.09 -6.01 3.86
CA ALA A 117 -5.86 -5.41 2.55
C ALA A 117 -5.61 -3.93 2.71
N GLY A 118 -4.97 -3.33 1.72
CA GLY A 118 -4.77 -1.89 1.62
C GLY A 118 -3.36 -1.49 1.23
N ALA A 119 -3.26 -0.30 0.69
CA ALA A 119 -1.99 0.34 0.35
C ALA A 119 -1.28 0.93 1.58
N SER A 120 -1.83 0.79 2.78
CA SER A 120 -1.36 1.47 3.99
C SER A 120 0.09 1.16 4.32
N GLY A 121 0.54 -0.09 4.19
CA GLY A 121 1.95 -0.45 4.40
C GLY A 121 2.90 0.29 3.46
N ALA A 122 2.55 0.37 2.16
CA ALA A 122 3.30 1.14 1.18
C ALA A 122 3.26 2.65 1.46
N VAL A 123 2.11 3.17 1.85
CA VAL A 123 1.93 4.58 2.23
C VAL A 123 2.77 4.91 3.46
N PHE A 124 2.82 4.06 4.48
CA PHE A 124 3.70 4.23 5.64
C PHE A 124 5.18 4.21 5.24
N ALA A 125 5.58 3.37 4.29
CA ALA A 125 6.95 3.37 3.78
C ALA A 125 7.29 4.69 3.08
N VAL A 126 6.36 5.26 2.32
CA VAL A 126 6.49 6.59 1.70
C VAL A 126 6.63 7.69 2.76
N MET A 127 5.81 7.63 3.81
CA MET A 127 5.90 8.55 4.95
C MET A 127 7.27 8.47 5.64
N GLY A 128 7.73 7.26 5.92
CA GLY A 128 9.05 7.03 6.53
C GLY A 128 10.19 7.58 5.69
N ALA A 129 10.14 7.38 4.38
CA ALA A 129 11.13 7.93 3.45
C ALA A 129 11.10 9.46 3.43
N MET A 130 9.92 10.08 3.45
CA MET A 130 9.79 11.55 3.55
C MET A 130 10.37 12.09 4.85
N ILE A 131 10.06 11.45 5.98
CA ILE A 131 10.61 11.85 7.30
C ILE A 131 12.14 11.75 7.27
N TYR A 132 12.68 10.66 6.74
CA TYR A 132 14.13 10.48 6.61
C TYR A 132 14.77 11.62 5.80
N ILE A 133 14.19 11.97 4.66
CA ILE A 133 14.72 13.05 3.80
C ILE A 133 14.67 14.40 4.53
N VAL A 134 13.57 14.71 5.21
CA VAL A 134 13.42 15.96 5.96
C VAL A 134 14.47 16.06 7.07
N ILE A 135 14.70 14.98 7.81
CA ILE A 135 15.69 14.95 8.88
C ILE A 135 17.13 15.12 8.33
N ARG A 136 17.41 14.47 7.18
CA ARG A 136 18.75 14.51 6.57
C ARG A 136 19.06 15.84 5.89
N ASN A 137 18.07 16.50 5.32
CA ASN A 137 18.24 17.80 4.67
C ASN A 137 18.04 18.95 5.66
N LYS A 138 19.13 19.30 6.37
CA LYS A 138 19.12 20.39 7.33
C LYS A 138 18.83 21.78 6.71
N ASP A 139 18.87 21.90 5.39
CA ASP A 139 18.77 23.17 4.67
C ASP A 139 17.33 23.51 4.19
N GLY A 140 16.32 22.78 4.62
CA GLY A 140 14.91 23.14 4.45
C GLY A 140 14.34 23.14 3.02
N TRP A 141 15.11 22.82 2.01
CA TRP A 141 14.71 22.90 0.59
C TRP A 141 13.60 21.94 0.19
N VAL A 142 13.39 20.87 0.94
CA VAL A 142 12.36 19.84 0.64
C VAL A 142 10.98 20.27 1.13
N ILE A 143 10.91 21.26 2.03
CA ILE A 143 9.63 21.70 2.63
C ILE A 143 8.97 22.79 1.78
N CYS A 144 9.71 23.44 0.91
CA CYS A 144 9.24 24.58 0.09
C CYS A 144 8.81 24.24 -1.34
N LEU A 145 8.77 22.94 -1.71
CA LEU A 145 8.32 22.50 -3.04
C LEU A 145 6.85 21.99 -3.01
#